data_29edf793e50a415d046c24a24171e56e
#
_entry.id   29edf793e50a415d046c24a24171e56e
#
_cell.length_a   1.000
_cell.length_b   1.000
_cell.length_c   1.000
_cell.angle_alpha   90.00
_cell.angle_beta   90.00
_cell.angle_gamma   90.00
#
_symmetry.space_group_name_H-M   'P 1'
#
loop_
_entity.id
_entity.type
_entity.pdbx_description
1 polymer ?
#
loop_
_entity_poly.entity_id
_entity_poly.type
_entity_poly.pdbx_seq_one_letter_code
_entity_poly.pdbx_strand_id
1 'polypeptide(L)'
;MGNTHYSIATVLTAFMGGLALGSFFGGKIIDRAFNPLAAYAILEAGIGIYCLLIPSFIELAFPLFQWVYLNLGDSYTQTSLVRFLVCGVLLVIPATFMGATLPVLSKFVSSDENYIGKDVGTLYSINTFGAVVGAWTSAFVFMRLLGVQTTIGVAAAANIGIAVIIYLLFKPPLKEKIEYPTPVDKVPLLHKRELLILLSFAFAGLIALVYQMAWTIILSLLLGSSVYAFSLILTV
;
A
#
# COMPACT_ATOMS: atom_id res chain seq x y z
N MET A 1 -3.44 18.70 -9.14
CA MET A 1 -4.81 18.55 -8.60
C MET A 1 -5.07 19.40 -7.34
N GLY A 2 -4.06 19.87 -6.63
CA GLY A 2 -4.25 20.65 -5.40
C GLY A 2 -4.94 19.83 -4.28
N ASN A 3 -5.46 20.51 -3.28
CA ASN A 3 -6.19 19.91 -2.16
C ASN A 3 -7.68 19.66 -2.48
N THR A 4 -7.98 19.12 -3.68
CA THR A 4 -9.36 18.85 -4.07
C THR A 4 -9.79 17.45 -3.60
N HIS A 5 -11.10 17.29 -3.40
CA HIS A 5 -11.71 15.98 -3.05
C HIS A 5 -11.34 14.89 -4.04
N TYR A 6 -11.21 15.25 -5.33
CA TYR A 6 -10.77 14.34 -6.39
C TYR A 6 -9.34 13.81 -6.17
N SER A 7 -8.43 14.63 -5.65
CA SER A 7 -7.06 14.20 -5.36
C SER A 7 -7.02 13.17 -4.24
N ILE A 8 -7.75 13.41 -3.16
CA ILE A 8 -7.83 12.50 -2.02
C ILE A 8 -8.45 11.16 -2.46
N ALA A 9 -9.57 11.22 -3.21
CA ALA A 9 -10.22 10.03 -3.75
C ALA A 9 -9.29 9.22 -4.66
N THR A 10 -8.51 9.89 -5.52
CA THR A 10 -7.52 9.24 -6.41
C THR A 10 -6.48 8.49 -5.60
N VAL A 11 -5.88 9.14 -4.61
CA VAL A 11 -4.86 8.53 -3.76
C VAL A 11 -5.40 7.32 -3.02
N LEU A 12 -6.57 7.46 -2.38
CA LEU A 12 -7.20 6.36 -1.65
C LEU A 12 -7.55 5.19 -2.56
N THR A 13 -8.17 5.45 -3.72
CA THR A 13 -8.56 4.40 -4.67
C THR A 13 -7.33 3.67 -5.21
N ALA A 14 -6.30 4.40 -5.63
CA ALA A 14 -5.07 3.80 -6.14
C ALA A 14 -4.33 3.00 -5.06
N PHE A 15 -4.23 3.54 -3.85
CA PHE A 15 -3.57 2.89 -2.73
C PHE A 15 -4.28 1.61 -2.30
N MET A 16 -5.60 1.68 -2.05
CA MET A 16 -6.40 0.51 -1.66
C MET A 16 -6.48 -0.53 -2.78
N GLY A 17 -6.63 -0.09 -4.02
CA GLY A 17 -6.57 -0.97 -5.19
C GLY A 17 -5.23 -1.69 -5.32
N GLY A 18 -4.12 -0.97 -5.11
CA GLY A 18 -2.79 -1.53 -5.08
C GLY A 18 -2.60 -2.56 -3.95
N LEU A 19 -3.05 -2.24 -2.73
CA LEU A 19 -3.02 -3.19 -1.60
C LEU A 19 -3.80 -4.47 -1.90
N ALA A 20 -4.99 -4.35 -2.48
CA ALA A 20 -5.82 -5.51 -2.85
C ALA A 20 -5.14 -6.37 -3.92
N LEU A 21 -4.58 -5.74 -4.97
CA LEU A 21 -3.82 -6.44 -6.01
C LEU A 21 -2.59 -7.14 -5.42
N GLY A 22 -1.84 -6.43 -4.57
CA GLY A 22 -0.67 -6.96 -3.91
C GLY A 22 -0.97 -8.16 -3.03
N SER A 23 -2.01 -8.09 -2.22
CA SER A 23 -2.44 -9.21 -1.37
C SER A 23 -2.86 -10.42 -2.21
N PHE A 24 -3.58 -10.21 -3.30
CA PHE A 24 -4.03 -11.29 -4.18
C PHE A 24 -2.88 -11.96 -4.93
N PHE A 25 -2.02 -11.17 -5.57
CA PHE A 25 -0.89 -11.71 -6.33
C PHE A 25 0.23 -12.22 -5.43
N GLY A 26 0.51 -11.50 -4.33
CA GLY A 26 1.53 -11.87 -3.34
C GLY A 26 1.26 -13.24 -2.73
N GLY A 27 0.00 -13.50 -2.34
CA GLY A 27 -0.41 -14.82 -1.87
C GLY A 27 -0.15 -15.91 -2.91
N LYS A 28 -0.58 -15.72 -4.16
CA LYS A 28 -0.39 -16.69 -5.24
C LYS A 28 1.07 -16.95 -5.60
N ILE A 29 1.91 -15.92 -5.54
CA ILE A 29 3.33 -16.03 -5.93
C ILE A 29 4.11 -16.75 -4.85
N ILE A 30 3.86 -16.40 -3.57
CA ILE A 30 4.60 -17.01 -2.45
C ILE A 30 4.28 -18.50 -2.29
N ASP A 31 3.12 -18.96 -2.77
CA ASP A 31 2.75 -20.36 -2.73
C ASP A 31 3.57 -21.23 -3.71
N ARG A 32 4.27 -20.62 -4.65
CA ARG A 32 4.90 -21.34 -5.77
C ARG A 32 6.37 -21.72 -5.60
N ALA A 33 7.07 -21.36 -4.53
CA ALA A 33 8.48 -21.79 -4.35
C ALA A 33 9.49 -20.68 -3.94
N PHE A 34 9.04 -19.58 -3.36
CA PHE A 34 9.96 -18.58 -2.84
C PHE A 34 10.09 -18.70 -1.31
N ASN A 35 11.28 -18.48 -0.79
CA ASN A 35 11.46 -18.29 0.64
C ASN A 35 10.73 -17.01 1.07
N PRO A 36 9.79 -17.06 2.06
CA PRO A 36 9.00 -15.90 2.45
C PRO A 36 9.84 -14.72 2.93
N LEU A 37 10.94 -14.98 3.66
CA LEU A 37 11.83 -13.90 4.12
C LEU A 37 12.58 -13.25 2.96
N ALA A 38 13.04 -14.04 1.98
CA ALA A 38 13.67 -13.49 0.78
C ALA A 38 12.69 -12.65 -0.03
N ALA A 39 11.46 -13.15 -0.21
CA ALA A 39 10.40 -12.42 -0.90
C ALA A 39 10.07 -11.10 -0.19
N TYR A 40 9.95 -11.12 1.14
CA TYR A 40 9.72 -9.92 1.93
C TYR A 40 10.86 -8.90 1.79
N ALA A 41 12.12 -9.34 1.89
CA ALA A 41 13.27 -8.46 1.69
C ALA A 41 13.30 -7.82 0.29
N ILE A 42 12.93 -8.59 -0.76
CA ILE A 42 12.83 -8.06 -2.12
C ILE A 42 11.72 -7.02 -2.24
N LEU A 43 10.55 -7.27 -1.62
CA LEU A 43 9.45 -6.33 -1.62
C LEU A 43 9.82 -5.01 -0.92
N GLU A 44 10.45 -5.08 0.27
CA GLU A 44 10.89 -3.89 1.01
C GLU A 44 11.96 -3.10 0.24
N ALA A 45 12.94 -3.77 -0.35
CA ALA A 45 13.93 -3.13 -1.21
C ALA A 45 13.25 -2.47 -2.43
N GLY A 46 12.31 -3.16 -3.06
CA GLY A 46 11.54 -2.66 -4.20
C GLY A 46 10.73 -1.40 -3.84
N ILE A 47 10.06 -1.38 -2.69
CA ILE A 47 9.33 -0.21 -2.18
C ILE A 47 10.31 0.95 -1.97
N GLY A 48 11.41 0.71 -1.27
CA GLY A 48 12.39 1.76 -0.97
C GLY A 48 13.01 2.36 -2.23
N ILE A 49 13.46 1.52 -3.16
CA ILE A 49 14.01 1.98 -4.45
C ILE A 49 12.97 2.76 -5.26
N TYR A 50 11.74 2.23 -5.36
CA TYR A 50 10.68 2.90 -6.09
C TYR A 50 10.36 4.27 -5.50
N CYS A 51 10.28 4.39 -4.17
CA CYS A 51 10.04 5.66 -3.49
C CYS A 51 11.12 6.70 -3.78
N LEU A 52 12.39 6.30 -3.90
CA LEU A 52 13.47 7.20 -4.30
C LEU A 52 13.34 7.67 -5.76
N LEU A 53 12.73 6.87 -6.64
CA LEU A 53 12.53 7.19 -8.04
C LEU A 53 11.27 8.03 -8.31
N ILE A 54 10.33 8.12 -7.36
CA ILE A 54 9.08 8.88 -7.52
C ILE A 54 9.30 10.32 -7.98
N PRO A 55 10.22 11.12 -7.40
CA PRO A 55 10.47 12.49 -7.88
C PRO A 55 10.83 12.52 -9.36
N SER A 56 11.72 11.62 -9.80
CA SER A 56 12.13 11.52 -11.22
C SER A 56 10.97 11.09 -12.13
N PHE A 57 10.09 10.20 -11.67
CA PHE A 57 8.89 9.82 -12.43
C PHE A 57 7.91 10.97 -12.57
N ILE A 58 7.77 11.81 -11.54
CA ILE A 58 6.94 13.02 -11.62
C ILE A 58 7.51 14.01 -12.62
N GLU A 59 8.82 14.23 -12.62
CA GLU A 59 9.50 15.09 -13.60
C GLU A 59 9.32 14.55 -15.03
N LEU A 60 9.44 13.25 -15.22
CA LEU A 60 9.22 12.59 -16.52
C LEU A 60 7.77 12.71 -17.01
N ALA A 61 6.81 12.78 -16.10
CA ALA A 61 5.40 12.96 -16.42
C ALA A 61 5.04 14.42 -16.77
N PHE A 62 5.89 15.38 -16.44
CA PHE A 62 5.61 16.81 -16.66
C PHE A 62 5.37 17.16 -18.15
N PRO A 63 6.18 16.70 -19.13
CA PRO A 63 5.93 16.94 -20.53
C PRO A 63 4.57 16.41 -21.01
N LEU A 64 4.12 15.27 -20.47
CA LEU A 64 2.80 14.71 -20.78
C LEU A 64 1.68 15.66 -20.30
N PHE A 65 1.80 16.19 -19.09
CA PHE A 65 0.82 17.15 -18.57
C PHE A 65 0.80 18.44 -19.40
N GLN A 66 1.96 18.92 -19.82
CA GLN A 66 2.09 20.10 -20.68
C GLN A 66 1.45 19.85 -22.06
N TRP A 67 1.71 18.69 -22.66
CA TRP A 67 1.12 18.31 -23.94
C TRP A 67 -0.41 18.21 -23.86
N VAL A 68 -0.94 17.60 -22.80
CA VAL A 68 -2.38 17.51 -22.54
C VAL A 68 -3.02 18.88 -22.42
N TYR A 69 -2.38 19.79 -21.67
CA TYR A 69 -2.88 21.15 -21.49
C TYR A 69 -2.92 21.94 -22.82
N LEU A 70 -1.89 21.79 -23.65
CA LEU A 70 -1.79 22.52 -24.92
C LEU A 70 -2.72 21.98 -26.02
N ASN A 71 -2.99 20.67 -26.04
CA ASN A 71 -3.70 20.03 -27.16
C ASN A 71 -5.16 19.67 -26.87
N LEU A 72 -5.53 19.44 -25.62
CA LEU A 72 -6.89 19.07 -25.23
C LEU A 72 -7.72 20.25 -24.71
N GLY A 73 -7.14 21.45 -24.69
CA GLY A 73 -7.82 22.68 -24.29
C GLY A 73 -8.18 22.73 -22.80
N ASP A 74 -9.00 23.73 -22.43
CA ASP A 74 -9.39 23.99 -21.03
C ASP A 74 -10.43 23.00 -20.47
N SER A 75 -10.58 21.81 -21.04
CA SER A 75 -11.49 20.80 -20.50
C SER A 75 -10.97 20.26 -19.16
N TYR A 76 -11.52 20.79 -18.07
CA TYR A 76 -11.23 20.35 -16.71
C TYR A 76 -11.33 18.83 -16.52
N THR A 77 -12.32 18.20 -17.17
CA THR A 77 -12.57 16.76 -17.06
C THR A 77 -11.44 15.94 -17.68
N GLN A 78 -10.97 16.30 -18.87
CA GLN A 78 -9.92 15.56 -19.59
C GLN A 78 -8.58 15.68 -18.87
N THR A 79 -8.21 16.89 -18.44
CA THR A 79 -6.98 17.13 -17.68
C THR A 79 -7.01 16.40 -16.34
N SER A 80 -8.16 16.38 -15.65
CA SER A 80 -8.31 15.67 -14.39
C SER A 80 -8.21 14.15 -14.58
N LEU A 81 -8.76 13.59 -15.66
CA LEU A 81 -8.68 12.17 -15.98
C LEU A 81 -7.23 11.72 -16.22
N VAL A 82 -6.48 12.49 -17.02
CA VAL A 82 -5.06 12.19 -17.28
C VAL A 82 -4.23 12.24 -15.98
N ARG A 83 -4.46 13.27 -15.16
CA ARG A 83 -3.81 13.36 -13.84
C ARG A 83 -4.17 12.17 -12.95
N PHE A 84 -5.44 11.77 -12.95
CA PHE A 84 -5.91 10.58 -12.23
C PHE A 84 -5.17 9.33 -12.67
N LEU A 85 -5.09 9.09 -13.98
CA LEU A 85 -4.43 7.91 -14.52
C LEU A 85 -2.93 7.89 -14.22
N VAL A 86 -2.23 8.98 -14.43
CA VAL A 86 -0.78 9.07 -14.16
C VAL A 86 -0.49 8.89 -12.67
N CYS A 87 -1.16 9.65 -11.81
CA CYS A 87 -0.98 9.52 -10.36
C CYS A 87 -1.42 8.14 -9.85
N GLY A 88 -2.50 7.60 -10.41
CA GLY A 88 -2.98 6.26 -10.08
C GLY A 88 -1.95 5.18 -10.39
N VAL A 89 -1.38 5.17 -11.59
CA VAL A 89 -0.33 4.21 -11.96
C VAL A 89 0.89 4.35 -11.06
N LEU A 90 1.35 5.57 -10.79
CA LEU A 90 2.49 5.81 -9.92
C LEU A 90 2.26 5.31 -8.47
N LEU A 91 1.03 5.36 -7.98
CA LEU A 91 0.70 4.94 -6.61
C LEU A 91 0.37 3.45 -6.51
N VAL A 92 -0.26 2.86 -7.52
CA VAL A 92 -0.65 1.43 -7.52
C VAL A 92 0.57 0.52 -7.43
N ILE A 93 1.68 0.86 -8.07
CA ILE A 93 2.89 0.02 -8.08
C ILE A 93 3.45 -0.20 -6.67
N PRO A 94 3.85 0.86 -5.91
CA PRO A 94 4.37 0.67 -4.57
C PRO A 94 3.30 0.11 -3.61
N ALA A 95 2.04 0.51 -3.75
CA ALA A 95 0.95 -0.03 -2.95
C ALA A 95 0.75 -1.54 -3.18
N THR A 96 0.97 -2.03 -4.42
CA THR A 96 0.94 -3.47 -4.72
C THR A 96 2.08 -4.20 -4.00
N PHE A 97 3.28 -3.66 -3.96
CA PHE A 97 4.38 -4.25 -3.19
C PHE A 97 4.05 -4.27 -1.69
N MET A 98 3.53 -3.17 -1.14
CA MET A 98 3.07 -3.11 0.25
C MET A 98 1.97 -4.14 0.54
N GLY A 99 0.98 -4.27 -0.34
CA GLY A 99 -0.10 -5.25 -0.19
C GLY A 99 0.38 -6.70 -0.20
N ALA A 100 1.46 -6.99 -0.91
CA ALA A 100 2.06 -8.32 -0.96
C ALA A 100 2.83 -8.69 0.31
N THR A 101 3.29 -7.73 1.12
CA THR A 101 4.11 -8.01 2.31
C THR A 101 3.34 -8.82 3.37
N LEU A 102 2.06 -8.50 3.60
CA LEU A 102 1.28 -9.19 4.63
C LEU A 102 1.09 -10.69 4.35
N PRO A 103 0.61 -11.15 3.17
CA PRO A 103 0.49 -12.58 2.90
C PRO A 103 1.85 -13.29 2.90
N VAL A 104 2.92 -12.63 2.47
CA VAL A 104 4.26 -13.19 2.49
C VAL A 104 4.74 -13.43 3.92
N LEU A 105 4.61 -12.44 4.81
CA LEU A 105 4.97 -12.59 6.22
C LEU A 105 4.04 -13.54 6.97
N SER A 106 2.74 -13.54 6.66
CA SER A 106 1.80 -14.49 7.25
C SER A 106 2.24 -15.92 7.02
N LYS A 107 2.73 -16.24 5.82
CA LYS A 107 3.24 -17.57 5.51
C LYS A 107 4.50 -17.94 6.30
N PHE A 108 5.36 -16.98 6.62
CA PHE A 108 6.54 -17.20 7.44
C PHE A 108 6.22 -17.44 8.90
N VAL A 109 5.25 -16.69 9.44
CA VAL A 109 4.91 -16.73 10.88
C VAL A 109 3.98 -17.89 11.20
N SER A 110 3.06 -18.27 10.30
CA SER A 110 2.09 -19.35 10.53
C SER A 110 2.71 -20.71 10.29
N SER A 111 3.35 -21.25 11.31
CA SER A 111 3.97 -22.59 11.27
C SER A 111 3.03 -23.71 11.71
N ASP A 112 1.95 -23.39 12.46
CA ASP A 112 0.98 -24.35 13.00
C ASP A 112 -0.44 -23.93 12.60
N GLU A 113 -1.15 -24.85 11.94
CA GLU A 113 -2.52 -24.63 11.46
C GLU A 113 -3.50 -24.22 12.58
N ASN A 114 -3.25 -24.63 13.81
CA ASN A 114 -4.11 -24.33 14.96
C ASN A 114 -4.01 -22.86 15.42
N TYR A 115 -2.94 -22.15 15.07
CA TYR A 115 -2.66 -20.79 15.53
C TYR A 115 -2.66 -19.73 14.43
N ILE A 116 -2.94 -20.10 13.17
CA ILE A 116 -2.91 -19.19 12.01
C ILE A 116 -3.66 -17.87 12.28
N GLY A 117 -4.88 -17.95 12.83
CA GLY A 117 -5.68 -16.77 13.11
C GLY A 117 -5.04 -15.81 14.12
N LYS A 118 -4.40 -16.36 15.17
CA LYS A 118 -3.69 -15.57 16.18
C LYS A 118 -2.43 -14.92 15.60
N ASP A 119 -1.66 -15.66 14.84
CA ASP A 119 -0.39 -15.20 14.27
C ASP A 119 -0.62 -14.10 13.24
N VAL A 120 -1.55 -14.31 12.32
CA VAL A 120 -1.96 -13.30 11.33
C VAL A 120 -2.57 -12.07 12.00
N GLY A 121 -3.41 -12.26 13.02
CA GLY A 121 -3.99 -11.17 13.81
C GLY A 121 -2.92 -10.34 14.52
N THR A 122 -1.91 -10.98 15.11
CA THR A 122 -0.78 -10.30 15.77
C THR A 122 0.04 -9.52 14.74
N LEU A 123 0.37 -10.13 13.60
CA LEU A 123 1.12 -9.48 12.52
C LEU A 123 0.37 -8.25 12.00
N TYR A 124 -0.92 -8.37 11.76
CA TYR A 124 -1.77 -7.27 11.33
C TYR A 124 -1.81 -6.13 12.37
N SER A 125 -1.93 -6.48 13.66
CA SER A 125 -1.97 -5.49 14.75
C SER A 125 -0.66 -4.70 14.84
N ILE A 126 0.48 -5.37 14.75
CA ILE A 126 1.80 -4.72 14.77
C ILE A 126 1.96 -3.81 13.54
N ASN A 127 1.58 -4.28 12.36
CA ASN A 127 1.63 -3.48 11.14
C ASN A 127 0.75 -2.23 11.25
N THR A 128 -0.48 -2.38 11.76
CA THR A 128 -1.41 -1.27 11.96
C THR A 128 -0.87 -0.26 12.97
N PHE A 129 -0.30 -0.73 14.09
CA PHE A 129 0.34 0.16 15.06
C PHE A 129 1.52 0.91 14.45
N GLY A 130 2.35 0.24 13.66
CA GLY A 130 3.42 0.88 12.89
C GLY A 130 2.90 1.95 11.93
N ALA A 131 1.78 1.69 11.24
CA ALA A 131 1.15 2.65 10.35
C ALA A 131 0.64 3.90 11.10
N VAL A 132 0.03 3.73 12.29
CA VAL A 132 -0.38 4.83 13.18
C VAL A 132 0.80 5.72 13.54
N VAL A 133 1.89 5.13 14.05
CA VAL A 133 3.11 5.86 14.42
C VAL A 133 3.73 6.54 13.19
N GLY A 134 3.80 5.83 12.07
CA GLY A 134 4.35 6.34 10.81
C GLY A 134 3.55 7.52 10.27
N ALA A 135 2.22 7.43 10.24
CA ALA A 135 1.35 8.52 9.80
C ALA A 135 1.53 9.76 10.66
N TRP A 136 1.54 9.60 11.97
CA TRP A 136 1.72 10.72 12.89
C TRP A 136 3.12 11.36 12.75
N THR A 137 4.18 10.56 12.83
CA THR A 137 5.56 11.07 12.77
C THR A 137 5.88 11.70 11.42
N SER A 138 5.39 11.13 10.31
CA SER A 138 5.64 11.69 8.98
C SER A 138 5.05 13.09 8.82
N ALA A 139 3.80 13.30 9.22
CA ALA A 139 3.12 14.59 9.04
C ALA A 139 3.58 15.65 10.05
N PHE A 140 3.62 15.30 11.33
CA PHE A 140 3.84 16.27 12.41
C PHE A 140 5.31 16.51 12.75
N VAL A 141 6.19 15.55 12.43
CA VAL A 141 7.61 15.64 12.73
C VAL A 141 8.44 15.78 11.45
N PHE A 142 8.44 14.75 10.59
CA PHE A 142 9.39 14.71 9.47
C PHE A 142 9.08 15.74 8.39
N MET A 143 7.84 15.84 7.91
CA MET A 143 7.50 16.82 6.88
C MET A 143 7.67 18.25 7.37
N ARG A 144 7.40 18.51 8.66
CA ARG A 144 7.55 19.83 9.27
C ARG A 144 9.01 20.23 9.46
N LEU A 145 9.87 19.31 9.89
CA LEU A 145 11.27 19.60 10.23
C LEU A 145 12.23 19.41 9.05
N LEU A 146 11.98 18.41 8.21
CA LEU A 146 12.90 17.97 7.15
C LEU A 146 12.39 18.26 5.74
N GLY A 147 11.11 18.60 5.61
CA GLY A 147 10.45 18.74 4.31
C GLY A 147 10.10 17.42 3.64
N VAL A 148 9.35 17.49 2.55
CA VAL A 148 8.78 16.32 1.87
C VAL A 148 9.85 15.41 1.26
N GLN A 149 10.83 15.97 0.57
CA GLN A 149 11.90 15.22 -0.11
C GLN A 149 12.72 14.36 0.86
N THR A 150 13.16 14.97 1.96
CA THR A 150 13.94 14.27 2.98
C THR A 150 13.11 13.21 3.70
N THR A 151 11.82 13.49 3.93
CA THR A 151 10.90 12.51 4.52
C THR A 151 10.76 11.26 3.64
N ILE A 152 10.62 11.43 2.33
CA ILE A 152 10.62 10.32 1.37
C ILE A 152 11.94 9.54 1.46
N GLY A 153 13.07 10.23 1.50
CA GLY A 153 14.39 9.62 1.65
C GLY A 153 14.54 8.79 2.93
N VAL A 154 14.07 9.32 4.07
CA VAL A 154 14.07 8.60 5.36
C VAL A 154 13.20 7.34 5.30
N ALA A 155 12.00 7.42 4.75
CA ALA A 155 11.12 6.27 4.59
C ALA A 155 11.72 5.21 3.66
N ALA A 156 12.28 5.62 2.53
CA ALA A 156 12.95 4.72 1.60
C ALA A 156 14.17 4.05 2.22
N ALA A 157 14.98 4.80 2.97
CA ALA A 157 16.12 4.25 3.71
C ALA A 157 15.70 3.24 4.77
N ALA A 158 14.57 3.45 5.44
CA ALA A 158 14.01 2.50 6.41
C ALA A 158 13.64 1.17 5.72
N ASN A 159 12.93 1.21 4.58
CA ASN A 159 12.55 0.00 3.83
C ASN A 159 13.79 -0.75 3.31
N ILE A 160 14.75 -0.05 2.73
CA ILE A 160 16.02 -0.65 2.28
C ILE A 160 16.79 -1.22 3.48
N GLY A 161 16.81 -0.50 4.60
CA GLY A 161 17.44 -0.96 5.85
C GLY A 161 16.83 -2.27 6.35
N ILE A 162 15.49 -2.40 6.34
CA ILE A 162 14.78 -3.64 6.70
C ILE A 162 15.21 -4.77 5.76
N ALA A 163 15.24 -4.54 4.46
CA ALA A 163 15.65 -5.54 3.47
C ALA A 163 17.10 -6.01 3.73
N VAL A 164 18.02 -5.08 3.98
CA VAL A 164 19.43 -5.38 4.27
C VAL A 164 19.57 -6.14 5.59
N ILE A 165 18.88 -5.73 6.64
CA ILE A 165 18.90 -6.42 7.94
C ILE A 165 18.45 -7.87 7.80
N ILE A 166 17.33 -8.11 7.11
CA ILE A 166 16.81 -9.45 6.87
C ILE A 166 17.83 -10.28 6.10
N TYR A 167 18.41 -9.73 5.04
CA TYR A 167 19.40 -10.43 4.24
C TYR A 167 20.65 -10.79 5.05
N LEU A 168 21.16 -9.87 5.87
CA LEU A 168 22.37 -10.10 6.66
C LEU A 168 22.17 -11.08 7.81
N LEU A 169 21.02 -11.02 8.50
CA LEU A 169 20.74 -11.85 9.66
C LEU A 169 20.31 -13.27 9.29
N PHE A 170 19.48 -13.42 8.26
CA PHE A 170 18.86 -14.69 7.94
C PHE A 170 19.46 -15.36 6.70
N LYS A 171 20.15 -14.60 5.82
CA LYS A 171 20.71 -15.08 4.53
C LYS A 171 19.76 -16.03 3.81
N PRO A 172 18.49 -15.64 3.61
CA PRO A 172 17.46 -16.54 3.10
C PRO A 172 17.81 -16.95 1.66
N PRO A 173 17.79 -18.26 1.34
CA PRO A 173 17.97 -18.70 -0.04
C PRO A 173 16.79 -18.18 -0.89
N LEU A 174 17.07 -17.71 -2.11
CA LEU A 174 16.01 -17.21 -3.01
C LEU A 174 14.98 -18.28 -3.37
N LYS A 175 15.43 -19.52 -3.51
CA LYS A 175 14.59 -20.68 -3.79
C LYS A 175 14.77 -21.70 -2.67
N GLU A 176 13.72 -22.00 -1.99
CA GLU A 176 13.66 -23.09 -1.04
C GLU A 176 12.72 -24.15 -1.61
N LYS A 177 13.18 -25.41 -1.68
CA LYS A 177 12.27 -26.52 -1.89
C LYS A 177 11.51 -26.76 -0.59
N ILE A 178 10.51 -25.92 -0.35
CA ILE A 178 9.55 -26.21 0.71
C ILE A 178 8.64 -27.28 0.10
N GLU A 179 8.70 -28.51 0.61
CA GLU A 179 7.68 -29.50 0.36
C GLU A 179 6.42 -29.01 1.06
N TYR A 180 5.64 -28.25 0.31
CA TYR A 180 4.30 -27.92 0.78
C TYR A 180 3.47 -29.21 0.79
N PRO A 181 2.65 -29.44 1.83
CA PRO A 181 1.57 -30.42 1.72
C PRO A 181 0.87 -30.16 0.38
N THR A 182 0.67 -31.22 -0.38
CA THR A 182 0.05 -31.17 -1.71
C THR A 182 -1.02 -30.11 -1.80
N PRO A 183 -1.06 -29.30 -2.87
CA PRO A 183 -2.09 -28.26 -3.01
C PRO A 183 -3.42 -28.91 -2.68
N VAL A 184 -4.15 -28.32 -1.75
CA VAL A 184 -5.50 -28.77 -1.42
C VAL A 184 -6.25 -28.77 -2.75
N ASP A 185 -6.49 -29.98 -3.28
CA ASP A 185 -7.19 -30.17 -4.53
C ASP A 185 -8.48 -29.40 -4.48
N LYS A 186 -8.57 -28.42 -5.39
CA LYS A 186 -9.74 -27.60 -5.63
C LYS A 186 -10.19 -26.77 -4.43
N VAL A 187 -9.85 -25.49 -4.43
CA VAL A 187 -10.58 -24.51 -3.60
C VAL A 187 -12.07 -24.83 -3.77
N PRO A 188 -12.76 -25.28 -2.71
CA PRO A 188 -14.16 -25.62 -2.84
C PRO A 188 -14.90 -24.40 -3.37
N LEU A 189 -15.81 -24.63 -4.33
CA LEU A 189 -16.67 -23.56 -4.83
C LEU A 189 -17.33 -22.90 -3.61
N LEU A 190 -17.12 -21.60 -3.43
CA LEU A 190 -17.68 -20.84 -2.32
C LEU A 190 -19.17 -21.13 -2.20
N HIS A 191 -19.59 -21.61 -1.05
CA HIS A 191 -21.00 -21.77 -0.75
C HIS A 191 -21.69 -20.40 -0.71
N LYS A 192 -22.98 -20.34 -1.05
CA LYS A 192 -23.74 -19.07 -1.06
C LYS A 192 -23.59 -18.27 0.25
N ARG A 193 -23.47 -18.94 1.39
CA ARG A 193 -23.26 -18.29 2.69
C ARG A 193 -21.89 -17.61 2.79
N GLU A 194 -20.83 -18.25 2.33
CA GLU A 194 -19.46 -17.71 2.34
C GLU A 194 -19.37 -16.51 1.39
N LEU A 195 -19.99 -16.60 0.22
CA LEU A 195 -20.07 -15.47 -0.72
C LEU A 195 -20.81 -14.28 -0.10
N LEU A 196 -21.93 -14.50 0.61
CA LEU A 196 -22.65 -13.43 1.30
C LEU A 196 -21.80 -12.76 2.39
N ILE A 197 -21.03 -13.54 3.15
CA ILE A 197 -20.11 -13.00 4.18
C ILE A 197 -19.03 -12.16 3.51
N LEU A 198 -18.40 -12.65 2.44
CA LEU A 198 -17.38 -11.89 1.70
C LEU A 198 -17.93 -10.60 1.10
N LEU A 199 -19.13 -10.65 0.51
CA LEU A 199 -19.79 -9.45 0.01
C LEU A 199 -20.12 -8.46 1.11
N SER A 200 -20.61 -8.92 2.26
CA SER A 200 -20.88 -8.07 3.43
C SER A 200 -19.59 -7.38 3.92
N PHE A 201 -18.49 -8.12 3.96
CA PHE A 201 -17.19 -7.57 4.35
C PHE A 201 -16.67 -6.54 3.33
N ALA A 202 -16.83 -6.81 2.03
CA ALA A 202 -16.49 -5.85 0.98
C ALA A 202 -17.33 -4.57 1.08
N PHE A 203 -18.63 -4.69 1.37
CA PHE A 203 -19.53 -3.55 1.61
C PHE A 203 -19.14 -2.75 2.84
N ALA A 204 -18.76 -3.41 3.93
CA ALA A 204 -18.25 -2.74 5.13
C ALA A 204 -16.98 -1.93 4.82
N GLY A 205 -16.05 -2.47 4.03
CA GLY A 205 -14.87 -1.75 3.57
C GLY A 205 -15.21 -0.52 2.72
N LEU A 206 -16.19 -0.65 1.81
CA LEU A 206 -16.68 0.47 1.01
C LEU A 206 -17.23 1.59 1.90
N ILE A 207 -18.08 1.25 2.88
CA ILE A 207 -18.66 2.21 3.82
C ILE A 207 -17.56 2.90 4.65
N ALA A 208 -16.57 2.14 5.11
CA ALA A 208 -15.44 2.70 5.87
C ALA A 208 -14.67 3.75 5.06
N LEU A 209 -14.41 3.50 3.77
CA LEU A 209 -13.76 4.48 2.89
C LEU A 209 -14.63 5.73 2.64
N VAL A 210 -15.94 5.57 2.54
CA VAL A 210 -16.86 6.73 2.44
C VAL A 210 -16.78 7.59 3.70
N TYR A 211 -16.79 6.97 4.89
CA TYR A 211 -16.59 7.70 6.14
C TYR A 211 -15.22 8.36 6.21
N GLN A 212 -14.15 7.67 5.83
CA GLN A 212 -12.79 8.23 5.81
C GLN A 212 -12.73 9.49 4.92
N MET A 213 -13.34 9.46 3.75
CA MET A 213 -13.42 10.63 2.87
C MET A 213 -14.21 11.78 3.52
N ALA A 214 -15.37 11.49 4.08
CA ALA A 214 -16.22 12.51 4.73
C ALA A 214 -15.48 13.17 5.90
N TRP A 215 -14.85 12.37 6.78
CA TRP A 215 -14.07 12.90 7.91
C TRP A 215 -12.86 13.70 7.46
N THR A 216 -12.17 13.28 6.39
CA THR A 216 -11.03 14.03 5.84
C THR A 216 -11.46 15.42 5.40
N ILE A 217 -12.61 15.52 4.73
CA ILE A 217 -13.16 16.80 4.28
C ILE A 217 -13.52 17.69 5.48
N ILE A 218 -14.27 17.16 6.46
CA ILE A 218 -14.67 17.90 7.64
C ILE A 218 -13.47 18.42 8.42
N LEU A 219 -12.49 17.57 8.68
CA LEU A 219 -11.28 17.94 9.40
C LEU A 219 -10.40 18.93 8.62
N SER A 220 -10.35 18.83 7.29
CA SER A 220 -9.62 19.79 6.48
C SER A 220 -10.21 21.20 6.55
N LEU A 221 -11.52 21.33 6.73
CA LEU A 221 -12.18 22.63 6.97
C LEU A 221 -11.80 23.23 8.33
N LEU A 222 -11.60 22.38 9.34
CA LEU A 222 -11.23 22.83 10.69
C LEU A 222 -9.74 23.14 10.82
N LEU A 223 -8.88 22.29 10.24
CA LEU A 223 -7.42 22.37 10.37
C LEU A 223 -6.74 23.20 9.28
N GLY A 224 -7.46 23.60 8.25
CA GLY A 224 -6.94 24.41 7.13
C GLY A 224 -5.93 23.69 6.22
N SER A 225 -5.57 22.43 6.50
CA SER A 225 -4.63 21.64 5.72
C SER A 225 -5.10 20.20 5.56
N SER A 226 -5.19 19.73 4.32
CA SER A 226 -5.60 18.35 4.01
C SER A 226 -4.59 17.31 4.46
N VAL A 227 -3.29 17.63 4.51
CA VAL A 227 -2.23 16.69 4.92
C VAL A 227 -2.35 16.34 6.39
N TYR A 228 -2.53 17.34 7.26
CA TYR A 228 -2.69 17.09 8.70
C TYR A 228 -4.02 16.40 9.02
N ALA A 229 -5.11 16.80 8.35
CA ALA A 229 -6.40 16.18 8.49
C ALA A 229 -6.36 14.71 8.09
N PHE A 230 -5.74 14.39 6.95
CA PHE A 230 -5.59 13.02 6.47
C PHE A 230 -4.73 12.18 7.41
N SER A 231 -3.61 12.71 7.88
CA SER A 231 -2.74 12.01 8.83
C SER A 231 -3.44 11.73 10.16
N LEU A 232 -4.22 12.69 10.67
CA LEU A 232 -4.96 12.54 11.92
C LEU A 232 -6.01 11.43 11.81
N ILE A 233 -6.71 11.33 10.68
CA ILE A 233 -7.70 10.27 10.44
C ILE A 233 -7.04 8.89 10.35
N LEU A 234 -5.85 8.80 9.75
CA LEU A 234 -5.11 7.54 9.69
C LEU A 234 -4.56 7.10 11.05
N THR A 235 -4.49 8.03 12.01
CA THR A 235 -3.94 7.77 13.35
C THR A 235 -5.01 7.32 14.35
N VAL A 236 -6.28 7.61 14.08
CA VAL A 236 -7.44 7.27 14.93
C VAL A 236 -8.13 6.02 14.41
#